data_f0a07cccea0da89e0237f3467ce9aed6
#
_entry.id   f0a07cccea0da89e0237f3467ce9aed6
#
_cell.length_a   1.000
_cell.length_b   1.000
_cell.length_c   1.000
_cell.angle_alpha   90.00
_cell.angle_beta   90.00
_cell.angle_gamma   90.00
#
_symmetry.space_group_name_H-M   'P 1'
#
loop_
_entity.id
_entity.type
_entity.pdbx_description
1 polymer ?
#
loop_
_entity_poly.entity_id
_entity_poly.type
_entity_poly.pdbx_seq_one_letter_code
_entity_poly.pdbx_strand_id
1 'polypeptide(L)'
;DFFRAYKDFSDAHIDTIEIMLSKLYGKWGITERTNFRRMRSEDYPILSDLYDLIEAEYKSYDMGAHQLYTEQILREVLLGLHSMCKGADAQFFNGHTNITSSRFLVFGVKGLLGAAKNVRNAMLFNILSFLSDKLLTEGNTVAALDELHIWLSNPTAIEYIRNCLKRVRKKESAMLLASQNLEDFDQEG
;
A
#
# COMPACT_ATOMS: atom_id res chain seq x y z
N ASP A 1 5.46 2.35 -3.71
CA ASP A 1 4.35 3.35 -3.77
C ASP A 1 3.61 3.49 -2.43
N PHE A 2 3.19 2.40 -1.75
CA PHE A 2 2.46 2.48 -0.47
C PHE A 2 3.20 3.29 0.59
N PHE A 3 4.47 3.00 0.84
CA PHE A 3 5.27 3.73 1.82
C PHE A 3 5.46 5.20 1.43
N ARG A 4 5.59 5.49 0.13
CA ARG A 4 5.65 6.88 -0.38
C ARG A 4 4.32 7.62 -0.20
N ALA A 5 3.20 6.92 -0.32
CA ALA A 5 1.88 7.52 -0.05
C ALA A 5 1.71 7.91 1.41
N TYR A 6 2.36 7.19 2.33
CA TYR A 6 2.33 7.48 3.76
C TYR A 6 3.32 8.57 4.16
N LYS A 7 4.55 8.53 3.65
CA LYS A 7 5.61 9.46 4.03
C LYS A 7 6.56 9.72 2.85
N ASP A 8 7.19 10.88 2.86
CA ASP A 8 8.16 11.29 1.83
C ASP A 8 9.49 10.53 2.00
N PHE A 9 9.49 9.26 1.57
CA PHE A 9 10.67 8.41 1.54
C PHE A 9 11.45 8.62 0.24
N SER A 10 12.77 8.82 0.34
CA SER A 10 13.67 8.83 -0.82
C SER A 10 13.77 7.44 -1.47
N ASP A 11 14.36 7.38 -2.67
CA ASP A 11 14.61 6.10 -3.35
C ASP A 11 15.46 5.17 -2.48
N ALA A 12 16.51 5.67 -1.84
CA ALA A 12 17.37 4.88 -0.95
C ALA A 12 16.61 4.27 0.24
N HIS A 13 15.63 5.00 0.81
CA HIS A 13 14.77 4.45 1.85
C HIS A 13 13.89 3.32 1.32
N ILE A 14 13.30 3.51 0.13
CA ILE A 14 12.41 2.51 -0.49
C ILE A 14 13.20 1.25 -0.85
N ASP A 15 14.37 1.38 -1.46
CA ASP A 15 15.25 0.26 -1.81
C ASP A 15 15.67 -0.52 -0.55
N THR A 16 15.98 0.19 0.54
CA THR A 16 16.28 -0.44 1.83
C THR A 16 15.07 -1.21 2.38
N ILE A 17 13.87 -0.63 2.32
CA ILE A 17 12.64 -1.32 2.74
C ILE A 17 12.41 -2.57 1.88
N GLU A 18 12.64 -2.51 0.57
CA GLU A 18 12.50 -3.67 -0.33
C GLU A 18 13.46 -4.80 0.04
N ILE A 19 14.73 -4.48 0.32
CA ILE A 19 15.70 -5.46 0.81
C ILE A 19 15.23 -6.10 2.12
N MET A 20 14.71 -5.30 3.06
CA MET A 20 14.20 -5.80 4.34
C MET A 20 12.93 -6.66 4.17
N LEU A 21 12.03 -6.31 3.27
CA LEU A 21 10.87 -7.12 2.93
C LEU A 21 11.30 -8.48 2.35
N SER A 22 12.28 -8.50 1.45
CA SER A 22 12.82 -9.74 0.88
C SER A 22 13.42 -10.64 1.97
N LYS A 23 14.18 -10.07 2.91
CA LYS A 23 14.71 -10.79 4.07
C LYS A 23 13.58 -11.32 4.96
N LEU A 24 12.54 -10.51 5.22
CA LEU A 24 11.40 -10.87 6.06
C LEU A 24 10.64 -12.04 5.46
N TYR A 25 10.28 -11.96 4.19
CA TYR A 25 9.59 -13.06 3.49
C TYR A 25 10.42 -14.34 3.48
N GLY A 26 11.74 -14.24 3.27
CA GLY A 26 12.63 -15.38 3.37
C GLY A 26 12.61 -16.04 4.75
N LYS A 27 12.62 -15.26 5.83
CA LYS A 27 12.49 -15.78 7.22
C LYS A 27 11.15 -16.46 7.47
N TRP A 28 10.07 -16.02 6.82
CA TRP A 28 8.74 -16.61 6.90
C TRP A 28 8.54 -17.80 5.94
N GLY A 29 9.58 -18.19 5.19
CA GLY A 29 9.50 -19.28 4.21
C GLY A 29 8.69 -18.93 2.96
N ILE A 30 8.40 -17.65 2.75
CA ILE A 30 7.68 -17.15 1.56
C ILE A 30 8.70 -16.93 0.45
N THR A 31 8.60 -17.70 -0.62
CA THR A 31 9.51 -17.69 -1.78
C THR A 31 8.72 -17.65 -3.08
N GLU A 32 9.40 -17.52 -4.21
CA GLU A 32 8.77 -17.60 -5.54
C GLU A 32 8.00 -18.91 -5.78
N ARG A 33 8.32 -19.98 -5.05
CA ARG A 33 7.65 -21.29 -5.15
C ARG A 33 6.45 -21.42 -4.23
N THR A 34 6.15 -20.40 -3.43
CA THR A 34 5.07 -20.43 -2.46
C THR A 34 3.71 -20.45 -3.17
N ASN A 35 2.84 -21.36 -2.74
CA ASN A 35 1.47 -21.41 -3.25
C ASN A 35 0.57 -20.43 -2.49
N PHE A 36 0.52 -19.20 -2.95
CA PHE A 36 -0.24 -18.11 -2.35
C PHE A 36 -1.76 -18.38 -2.23
N ARG A 37 -2.32 -19.27 -3.07
CA ARG A 37 -3.75 -19.62 -3.01
C ARG A 37 -4.13 -20.41 -1.74
N ARG A 38 -3.15 -20.98 -1.05
CA ARG A 38 -3.36 -21.76 0.18
C ARG A 38 -3.03 -20.97 1.45
N MET A 39 -2.45 -19.78 1.29
CA MET A 39 -2.09 -18.94 2.42
C MET A 39 -3.32 -18.17 2.91
N ARG A 40 -3.42 -18.07 4.22
CA ARG A 40 -4.39 -17.22 4.93
C ARG A 40 -3.71 -15.91 5.29
N SER A 41 -4.48 -14.91 5.71
CA SER A 41 -3.91 -13.62 6.12
C SER A 41 -2.91 -13.75 7.27
N GLU A 42 -3.13 -14.70 8.18
CA GLU A 42 -2.24 -14.94 9.32
C GLU A 42 -0.90 -15.59 8.94
N ASP A 43 -0.81 -16.15 7.73
CA ASP A 43 0.42 -16.76 7.23
C ASP A 43 1.41 -15.73 6.65
N TYR A 44 1.01 -14.45 6.63
CA TYR A 44 1.87 -13.33 6.18
C TYR A 44 2.38 -12.52 7.37
N PRO A 45 3.62 -11.98 7.28
CA PRO A 45 4.11 -11.02 8.26
C PRO A 45 3.29 -9.73 8.22
N ILE A 46 3.22 -9.05 9.36
CA ILE A 46 2.60 -7.73 9.49
C ILE A 46 3.68 -6.63 9.57
N LEU A 47 3.26 -5.37 9.57
CA LEU A 47 4.21 -4.25 9.53
C LEU A 47 5.13 -4.18 10.77
N SER A 48 4.66 -4.63 11.94
CA SER A 48 5.53 -4.72 13.11
C SER A 48 6.65 -5.74 12.94
N ASP A 49 6.43 -6.84 12.22
CA ASP A 49 7.49 -7.83 11.95
C ASP A 49 8.58 -7.21 11.07
N LEU A 50 8.19 -6.40 10.08
CA LEU A 50 9.13 -5.63 9.28
C LEU A 50 9.93 -4.63 10.13
N TYR A 51 9.23 -3.88 10.99
CA TYR A 51 9.86 -2.91 11.88
C TYR A 51 10.87 -3.59 12.81
N ASP A 52 10.50 -4.70 13.44
CA ASP A 52 11.35 -5.43 14.35
C ASP A 52 12.58 -6.04 13.66
N LEU A 53 12.42 -6.47 12.38
CA LEU A 53 13.55 -6.92 11.56
C LEU A 53 14.52 -5.76 11.29
N ILE A 54 14.02 -4.59 10.86
CA ILE A 54 14.86 -3.42 10.59
C ILE A 54 15.55 -2.96 11.88
N GLU A 55 14.86 -2.98 13.02
CA GLU A 55 15.45 -2.62 14.31
C GLU A 55 16.57 -3.59 14.72
N ALA A 56 16.39 -4.88 14.48
CA ALA A 56 17.43 -5.87 14.73
C ALA A 56 18.66 -5.65 13.84
N GLU A 57 18.46 -5.37 12.55
CA GLU A 57 19.55 -5.04 11.62
C GLU A 57 20.26 -3.75 12.03
N TYR A 58 19.53 -2.73 12.48
CA TYR A 58 20.12 -1.48 12.98
C TYR A 58 20.99 -1.72 14.22
N LYS A 59 20.51 -2.49 15.20
CA LYS A 59 21.24 -2.80 16.44
C LYS A 59 22.48 -3.67 16.21
N SER A 60 22.49 -4.50 15.17
CA SER A 60 23.61 -5.38 14.80
C SER A 60 24.43 -4.89 13.60
N TYR A 61 24.27 -3.60 13.22
CA TYR A 61 24.92 -3.03 12.05
C TYR A 61 26.45 -3.10 12.19
N ASP A 62 27.10 -3.70 11.18
CA ASP A 62 28.56 -3.77 11.08
C ASP A 62 29.04 -2.99 9.86
N MET A 63 29.79 -1.93 10.09
CA MET A 63 30.38 -1.09 9.04
C MET A 63 31.38 -1.87 8.16
N GLY A 64 31.95 -2.97 8.64
CA GLY A 64 32.87 -3.82 7.88
C GLY A 64 32.21 -4.79 6.91
N ALA A 65 30.91 -4.97 7.00
CA ALA A 65 30.17 -6.04 6.30
C ALA A 65 29.71 -5.68 4.86
N HIS A 66 30.18 -4.58 4.25
CA HIS A 66 29.86 -4.15 2.87
C HIS A 66 28.34 -4.25 2.52
N GLN A 67 27.48 -3.76 3.42
CA GLN A 67 26.04 -3.80 3.21
C GLN A 67 25.61 -2.77 2.15
N LEU A 68 24.48 -3.03 1.46
CA LEU A 68 23.93 -2.13 0.43
C LEU A 68 23.25 -0.88 1.04
N TYR A 69 23.06 -0.83 2.35
CA TYR A 69 22.44 0.26 3.10
C TYR A 69 23.34 0.71 4.25
N THR A 70 23.14 1.93 4.71
CA THR A 70 23.90 2.49 5.84
C THR A 70 23.10 2.43 7.14
N GLU A 71 23.80 2.50 8.27
CA GLU A 71 23.16 2.63 9.59
C GLU A 71 22.21 3.83 9.65
N GLN A 72 22.61 4.97 9.05
CA GLN A 72 21.78 6.16 8.99
C GLN A 72 20.47 5.93 8.26
N ILE A 73 20.49 5.26 7.10
CA ILE A 73 19.27 4.95 6.33
C ILE A 73 18.34 4.04 7.14
N LEU A 74 18.88 3.01 7.82
CA LEU A 74 18.07 2.16 8.70
C LEU A 74 17.37 2.96 9.80
N ARG A 75 18.09 3.88 10.45
CA ARG A 75 17.54 4.78 11.47
C ARG A 75 16.45 5.68 10.92
N GLU A 76 16.64 6.26 9.73
CA GLU A 76 15.65 7.12 9.08
C GLU A 76 14.40 6.36 8.70
N VAL A 77 14.55 5.13 8.18
CA VAL A 77 13.43 4.23 7.89
C VAL A 77 12.66 3.86 9.16
N LEU A 78 13.35 3.50 10.25
CA LEU A 78 12.73 3.22 11.55
C LEU A 78 11.91 4.40 12.05
N LEU A 79 12.48 5.61 12.02
CA LEU A 79 11.79 6.83 12.41
C LEU A 79 10.55 7.09 11.51
N GLY A 80 10.70 6.83 10.22
CA GLY A 80 9.61 7.00 9.25
C GLY A 80 8.45 6.03 9.46
N LEU A 81 8.74 4.79 9.79
CA LEU A 81 7.75 3.72 9.96
C LEU A 81 7.20 3.63 11.39
N HIS A 82 7.81 4.30 12.38
CA HIS A 82 7.45 4.13 13.79
C HIS A 82 5.95 4.32 14.06
N SER A 83 5.35 5.41 13.57
CA SER A 83 3.93 5.69 13.83
C SER A 83 3.01 4.63 13.20
N MET A 84 3.36 4.16 12.00
CA MET A 84 2.62 3.14 11.26
C MET A 84 2.69 1.75 11.89
N CYS A 85 3.82 1.41 12.52
CA CYS A 85 4.07 0.06 13.02
C CYS A 85 3.86 -0.08 14.53
N LYS A 86 4.22 0.93 15.32
CA LYS A 86 4.25 0.88 16.79
C LYS A 86 3.54 2.07 17.46
N GLY A 87 3.25 3.14 16.71
CA GLY A 87 2.67 4.38 17.23
C GLY A 87 1.18 4.51 16.97
N ALA A 88 0.71 5.77 16.91
CA ALA A 88 -0.71 6.10 16.83
C ALA A 88 -1.40 5.58 15.57
N ASP A 89 -0.69 5.48 14.45
CA ASP A 89 -1.23 5.06 13.17
C ASP A 89 -1.27 3.52 13.02
N ALA A 90 -0.65 2.78 13.96
CA ALA A 90 -0.59 1.32 13.91
C ALA A 90 -1.97 0.65 13.85
N GLN A 91 -2.98 1.26 14.49
CA GLN A 91 -4.36 0.79 14.44
C GLN A 91 -4.95 0.72 13.02
N PHE A 92 -4.41 1.47 12.06
CA PHE A 92 -4.87 1.48 10.67
C PHE A 92 -4.09 0.51 9.78
N PHE A 93 -2.84 0.21 10.12
CA PHE A 93 -1.93 -0.47 9.21
C PHE A 93 -1.32 -1.76 9.76
N ASN A 94 -1.16 -1.87 11.09
CA ASN A 94 -0.46 -2.99 11.69
C ASN A 94 -1.43 -4.10 12.09
N GLY A 95 -1.68 -5.01 11.18
CA GLY A 95 -2.55 -6.16 11.39
C GLY A 95 -2.68 -6.99 10.13
N HIS A 96 -3.28 -8.16 10.28
CA HIS A 96 -3.58 -9.02 9.14
C HIS A 96 -4.76 -8.47 8.34
N THR A 97 -4.72 -8.69 7.01
CA THR A 97 -5.81 -8.30 6.12
C THR A 97 -7.11 -8.97 6.53
N ASN A 98 -8.15 -8.17 6.77
CA ASN A 98 -9.47 -8.63 7.19
C ASN A 98 -10.55 -8.49 6.09
N ILE A 99 -10.13 -8.24 4.85
CA ILE A 99 -11.06 -8.15 3.71
C ILE A 99 -11.54 -9.57 3.38
N THR A 100 -12.84 -9.79 3.49
CA THR A 100 -13.46 -11.06 3.12
C THR A 100 -13.73 -11.11 1.62
N SER A 101 -13.59 -12.31 1.04
CA SER A 101 -14.01 -12.53 -0.35
C SER A 101 -15.55 -12.43 -0.44
N SER A 102 -16.05 -11.40 -1.13
CA SER A 102 -17.46 -11.16 -1.34
C SER A 102 -17.71 -10.70 -2.78
N ARG A 103 -18.86 -11.08 -3.34
CA ARG A 103 -19.30 -10.58 -4.65
C ARG A 103 -19.69 -9.11 -4.63
N PHE A 104 -20.00 -8.59 -3.47
CA PHE A 104 -20.34 -7.18 -3.26
C PHE A 104 -19.56 -6.67 -2.05
N LEU A 105 -18.69 -5.70 -2.27
CA LEU A 105 -17.83 -5.10 -1.25
C LEU A 105 -17.96 -3.57 -1.29
N VAL A 106 -18.11 -2.95 -0.14
CA VAL A 106 -18.18 -1.49 0.00
C VAL A 106 -17.08 -1.01 0.94
N PHE A 107 -16.28 -0.06 0.49
CA PHE A 107 -15.31 0.64 1.32
C PHE A 107 -15.88 1.97 1.78
N GLY A 108 -16.13 2.11 3.08
CA GLY A 108 -16.58 3.37 3.68
C GLY A 108 -15.42 4.34 3.89
N VAL A 109 -15.17 5.24 2.94
CA VAL A 109 -14.04 6.18 2.98
C VAL A 109 -14.32 7.46 3.80
N LYS A 110 -15.55 7.70 4.22
CA LYS A 110 -15.94 8.91 4.97
C LYS A 110 -15.09 9.13 6.23
N GLY A 111 -14.78 8.07 6.95
CA GLY A 111 -13.93 8.14 8.15
C GLY A 111 -12.49 8.59 7.86
N LEU A 112 -12.01 8.39 6.64
CA LEU A 112 -10.67 8.81 6.23
C LEU A 112 -10.53 10.31 6.01
N LEU A 113 -11.65 11.03 5.78
CA LEU A 113 -11.62 12.48 5.54
C LEU A 113 -11.12 13.27 6.76
N GLY A 114 -11.38 12.76 7.97
CA GLY A 114 -10.92 13.34 9.23
C GLY A 114 -9.52 12.85 9.67
N ALA A 115 -8.95 11.88 9.00
CA ALA A 115 -7.63 11.36 9.33
C ALA A 115 -6.50 12.29 8.86
N ALA A 116 -5.33 12.15 9.45
CA ALA A 116 -4.13 12.85 8.99
C ALA A 116 -3.85 12.53 7.51
N LYS A 117 -3.32 13.51 6.76
CA LYS A 117 -3.11 13.41 5.31
C LYS A 117 -2.33 12.16 4.91
N ASN A 118 -1.27 11.83 5.65
CA ASN A 118 -0.43 10.65 5.40
C ASN A 118 -1.22 9.33 5.56
N VAL A 119 -2.01 9.20 6.62
CA VAL A 119 -2.88 8.03 6.86
C VAL A 119 -3.91 7.91 5.73
N ARG A 120 -4.60 9.00 5.41
CA ARG A 120 -5.60 9.04 4.34
C ARG A 120 -4.99 8.60 3.00
N ASN A 121 -3.85 9.18 2.61
CA ASN A 121 -3.20 8.86 1.35
C ASN A 121 -2.80 7.38 1.26
N ALA A 122 -2.21 6.82 2.31
CA ALA A 122 -1.81 5.41 2.34
C ALA A 122 -3.01 4.47 2.30
N MET A 123 -4.10 4.79 3.02
CA MET A 123 -5.33 3.98 3.00
C MET A 123 -6.03 4.03 1.64
N LEU A 124 -6.13 5.22 1.02
CA LEU A 124 -6.67 5.35 -0.34
C LEU A 124 -5.83 4.57 -1.34
N PHE A 125 -4.50 4.62 -1.20
CA PHE A 125 -3.60 3.82 -2.03
C PHE A 125 -3.87 2.31 -1.90
N ASN A 126 -4.03 1.80 -0.68
CA ASN A 126 -4.36 0.40 -0.43
C ASN A 126 -5.69 -0.01 -1.11
N ILE A 127 -6.72 0.81 -0.99
CA ILE A 127 -8.02 0.55 -1.62
C ILE A 127 -7.86 0.54 -3.16
N LEU A 128 -7.16 1.52 -3.73
CA LEU A 128 -6.94 1.58 -5.18
C LEU A 128 -6.11 0.40 -5.69
N SER A 129 -5.09 -0.01 -4.94
CA SER A 129 -4.28 -1.19 -5.29
C SER A 129 -5.14 -2.45 -5.31
N PHE A 130 -5.99 -2.65 -4.31
CA PHE A 130 -6.96 -3.75 -4.25
C PHE A 130 -7.94 -3.70 -5.44
N LEU A 131 -8.52 -2.53 -5.72
CA LEU A 131 -9.44 -2.35 -6.85
C LEU A 131 -8.75 -2.61 -8.19
N SER A 132 -7.52 -2.14 -8.36
CA SER A 132 -6.72 -2.38 -9.57
C SER A 132 -6.48 -3.86 -9.80
N ASP A 133 -6.15 -4.62 -8.75
CA ASP A 133 -5.99 -6.07 -8.86
C ASP A 133 -7.30 -6.76 -9.26
N LYS A 134 -8.41 -6.43 -8.61
CA LYS A 134 -9.74 -6.95 -8.97
C LYS A 134 -10.15 -6.63 -10.41
N LEU A 135 -9.94 -5.38 -10.84
CA LEU A 135 -10.33 -4.92 -12.18
C LEU A 135 -9.44 -5.48 -13.29
N LEU A 136 -8.12 -5.56 -13.07
CA LEU A 136 -7.13 -5.77 -14.12
C LEU A 136 -6.48 -7.16 -14.08
N THR A 137 -6.44 -7.82 -12.94
CA THR A 137 -5.87 -9.16 -12.78
C THR A 137 -6.97 -10.22 -12.75
N GLU A 138 -7.94 -10.11 -11.86
CA GLU A 138 -9.06 -11.04 -11.80
C GLU A 138 -10.05 -10.81 -12.94
N GLY A 139 -10.40 -9.56 -13.21
CA GLY A 139 -11.37 -9.20 -14.26
C GLY A 139 -12.84 -9.42 -13.86
N ASN A 140 -13.75 -9.25 -14.82
CA ASN A 140 -15.20 -9.43 -14.65
C ASN A 140 -15.75 -8.72 -13.39
N THR A 141 -15.26 -7.50 -13.16
CA THR A 141 -15.51 -6.73 -11.95
C THR A 141 -16.02 -5.33 -12.31
N VAL A 142 -16.97 -4.84 -11.54
CA VAL A 142 -17.43 -3.44 -11.62
C VAL A 142 -17.02 -2.72 -10.34
N ALA A 143 -16.27 -1.62 -10.47
CA ALA A 143 -15.93 -0.74 -9.37
C ALA A 143 -16.64 0.60 -9.54
N ALA A 144 -17.32 1.06 -8.49
CA ALA A 144 -17.92 2.38 -8.43
C ALA A 144 -17.17 3.26 -7.42
N LEU A 145 -16.65 4.40 -7.87
CA LEU A 145 -16.03 5.41 -7.03
C LEU A 145 -16.98 6.59 -6.93
N ASP A 146 -17.55 6.77 -5.75
CA ASP A 146 -18.34 7.94 -5.41
C ASP A 146 -17.44 9.03 -4.83
N GLU A 147 -17.89 10.29 -4.86
CA GLU A 147 -17.13 11.45 -4.40
C GLU A 147 -15.71 11.51 -5.00
N LEU A 148 -15.64 11.50 -6.33
CA LEU A 148 -14.39 11.38 -7.09
C LEU A 148 -13.31 12.37 -6.64
N HIS A 149 -13.70 13.58 -6.19
CA HIS A 149 -12.78 14.61 -5.70
C HIS A 149 -11.87 14.14 -4.54
N ILE A 150 -12.32 13.17 -3.73
CA ILE A 150 -11.51 12.61 -2.63
C ILE A 150 -10.28 11.90 -3.19
N TRP A 151 -10.46 11.18 -4.29
CA TRP A 151 -9.42 10.39 -4.96
C TRP A 151 -8.48 11.28 -5.77
N LEU A 152 -9.01 12.33 -6.40
CA LEU A 152 -8.25 13.26 -7.24
C LEU A 152 -7.33 14.20 -6.44
N SER A 153 -7.43 14.22 -5.13
CA SER A 153 -6.53 14.98 -4.26
C SER A 153 -5.08 14.45 -4.23
N ASN A 154 -4.83 13.26 -4.81
CA ASN A 154 -3.53 12.60 -4.81
C ASN A 154 -3.11 12.22 -6.24
N PRO A 155 -1.95 12.72 -6.75
CA PRO A 155 -1.46 12.41 -8.09
C PRO A 155 -1.35 10.90 -8.38
N THR A 156 -0.90 10.12 -7.41
CA THR A 156 -0.79 8.66 -7.54
C THR A 156 -2.17 8.02 -7.75
N ALA A 157 -3.20 8.50 -7.04
CA ALA A 157 -4.57 8.01 -7.21
C ALA A 157 -5.11 8.33 -8.61
N ILE A 158 -4.83 9.52 -9.13
CA ILE A 158 -5.20 9.92 -10.50
C ILE A 158 -4.58 8.96 -11.51
N GLU A 159 -3.29 8.67 -11.38
CA GLU A 159 -2.59 7.76 -12.28
C GLU A 159 -3.18 6.34 -12.23
N TYR A 160 -3.48 5.82 -11.05
CA TYR A 160 -4.13 4.52 -10.88
C TYR A 160 -5.50 4.47 -11.55
N ILE A 161 -6.35 5.47 -11.31
CA ILE A 161 -7.68 5.55 -11.93
C ILE A 161 -7.57 5.61 -13.45
N ARG A 162 -6.66 6.44 -13.99
CA ARG A 162 -6.42 6.54 -15.45
C ARG A 162 -5.96 5.20 -16.04
N ASN A 163 -5.03 4.52 -15.38
CA ASN A 163 -4.55 3.20 -15.81
C ASN A 163 -5.67 2.16 -15.80
N CYS A 164 -6.50 2.15 -14.78
CA CYS A 164 -7.67 1.28 -14.71
C CYS A 164 -8.62 1.58 -15.88
N LEU A 165 -9.05 2.82 -16.07
CA LEU A 165 -9.97 3.24 -17.13
C LEU A 165 -9.50 2.81 -18.53
N LYS A 166 -8.20 2.91 -18.82
CA LYS A 166 -7.61 2.50 -20.09
C LYS A 166 -7.62 0.98 -20.31
N ARG A 167 -7.63 0.19 -19.26
CA ARG A 167 -7.36 -1.26 -19.32
C ARG A 167 -8.54 -2.15 -18.96
N VAL A 168 -9.52 -1.65 -18.20
CA VAL A 168 -10.66 -2.45 -17.68
C VAL A 168 -11.42 -3.18 -18.78
N ARG A 169 -11.63 -2.57 -19.94
CA ARG A 169 -12.34 -3.19 -21.07
C ARG A 169 -11.73 -4.52 -21.51
N LYS A 170 -10.39 -4.65 -21.46
CA LYS A 170 -9.68 -5.87 -21.87
C LYS A 170 -9.90 -7.04 -20.90
N LYS A 171 -10.45 -6.77 -19.72
CA LYS A 171 -10.68 -7.71 -18.63
C LYS A 171 -12.17 -7.90 -18.31
N GLU A 172 -13.06 -7.47 -19.21
CA GLU A 172 -14.50 -7.52 -19.01
C GLU A 172 -14.94 -6.81 -17.72
N SER A 173 -14.19 -5.80 -17.34
CA SER A 173 -14.41 -5.00 -16.13
C SER A 173 -14.89 -3.60 -16.50
N ALA A 174 -15.48 -2.88 -15.54
CA ALA A 174 -15.92 -1.50 -15.70
C ALA A 174 -15.61 -0.66 -14.47
N MET A 175 -15.40 0.64 -14.67
CA MET A 175 -15.36 1.65 -13.61
C MET A 175 -16.48 2.65 -13.82
N LEU A 176 -17.20 2.95 -12.74
CA LEU A 176 -18.17 4.01 -12.63
C LEU A 176 -17.59 5.09 -11.73
N LEU A 177 -17.54 6.33 -12.22
CA LEU A 177 -17.04 7.48 -11.47
C LEU A 177 -18.19 8.44 -11.25
N ALA A 178 -18.42 8.84 -10.01
CA ALA A 178 -19.43 9.81 -9.64
C ALA A 178 -18.78 11.00 -8.91
N SER A 179 -19.19 12.21 -9.30
CA SER A 179 -18.79 13.45 -8.66
C SER A 179 -19.91 14.45 -8.70
N GLN A 180 -19.91 15.39 -7.76
CA GLN A 180 -20.86 16.51 -7.72
C GLN A 180 -20.46 17.65 -8.64
N ASN A 181 -19.18 17.75 -9.03
CA ASN A 181 -18.63 18.80 -9.87
C ASN A 181 -18.12 18.26 -11.21
N LEU A 182 -18.53 18.87 -12.31
CA LEU A 182 -18.03 18.51 -13.64
C LEU A 182 -16.52 18.78 -13.82
N GLU A 183 -16.01 19.80 -13.12
CA GLU A 183 -14.59 20.17 -13.11
C GLU A 183 -13.68 19.05 -12.60
N ASP A 184 -14.19 18.13 -11.79
CA ASP A 184 -13.43 16.98 -11.32
C ASP A 184 -13.03 16.03 -12.46
N PHE A 185 -13.74 16.07 -13.58
CA PHE A 185 -13.44 15.27 -14.78
C PHE A 185 -12.52 15.97 -15.78
N ASP A 186 -12.29 17.27 -15.61
CA ASP A 186 -11.43 18.11 -16.47
C ASP A 186 -10.05 18.31 -15.82
N GLN A 187 -9.38 17.21 -15.52
CA GLN A 187 -8.02 17.23 -14.98
C GLN A 187 -7.04 17.29 -16.16
N GLU A 188 -6.33 18.41 -16.30
CA GLU A 188 -5.24 18.55 -17.26
C GLU A 188 -4.12 17.54 -16.98
N GLY A 189 -3.65 16.85 -18.05
CA GLY A 189 -2.48 15.98 -17.98
C GLY A 189 -2.50 14.79 -18.91
#